data_080396d78298becd744c528ed1cb103f
#
_entry.id   080396d78298becd744c528ed1cb103f
#
_cell.length_a   1.000
_cell.length_b   1.000
_cell.length_c   1.000
_cell.angle_alpha   90.00
_cell.angle_beta   90.00
_cell.angle_gamma   90.00
#
_symmetry.space_group_name_H-M   'P 1'
#
loop_
_entity.id
_entity.type
_entity.pdbx_description
1 polymer ?
#
loop_
_entity_poly.entity_id
_entity_poly.type
_entity_poly.pdbx_seq_one_letter_code
_entity_poly.pdbx_strand_id
1 'polypeptide(L)'
;MLLNADIHQSDAVILDLEDAVAPAEKDAARVLVRNAIKTLGFSGTEIIVRLNPLDTEYIRDDLETVIPLKPSLVMPTKVSDAGYIQQVSAIMTQVEGIIALLETAEGIENAYQIAKADKRVKALFLGAEDLTSDLQAARTKQGDEILYARGRIVMAARAAQVDVYDTPFTDVNDDDGLLKDAEFAKGLGFTGKAAISPRHVAAINEVFS
;
A
#
# COMPACT_ATOMS: atom_id res chain seq x y z
N MET A 1 -16.01 -2.47 9.99
CA MET A 1 -14.78 -3.12 9.49
C MET A 1 -13.60 -2.91 10.44
N LEU A 2 -13.21 -1.70 10.80
CA LEU A 2 -12.04 -1.42 11.66
C LEU A 2 -12.08 -2.14 13.03
N LEU A 3 -13.23 -2.24 13.67
CA LEU A 3 -13.39 -2.88 15.00
C LEU A 3 -13.02 -4.37 15.07
N ASN A 4 -12.91 -5.03 13.92
CA ASN A 4 -12.67 -6.47 13.82
C ASN A 4 -11.45 -6.78 12.94
N ALA A 5 -10.58 -5.82 12.71
CA ALA A 5 -9.46 -5.97 11.76
C ALA A 5 -8.48 -7.06 12.22
N ASP A 6 -8.20 -7.14 13.51
CA ASP A 6 -7.34 -8.13 14.14
C ASP A 6 -7.91 -9.57 14.17
N ILE A 7 -9.25 -9.74 14.02
CA ILE A 7 -9.88 -11.07 13.96
C ILE A 7 -9.51 -11.81 12.65
N HIS A 8 -9.19 -11.06 11.60
CA HIS A 8 -8.94 -11.65 10.28
C HIS A 8 -7.50 -12.15 10.09
N GLN A 9 -6.62 -11.97 11.11
CA GLN A 9 -5.22 -12.47 11.10
C GLN A 9 -4.40 -11.94 9.93
N SER A 10 -4.65 -10.69 9.49
CA SER A 10 -3.75 -10.00 8.58
C SER A 10 -2.54 -9.47 9.34
N ASP A 11 -1.35 -9.52 8.74
CA ASP A 11 -0.12 -8.97 9.34
C ASP A 11 -0.20 -7.45 9.51
N ALA A 12 -0.90 -6.78 8.60
CA ALA A 12 -1.10 -5.34 8.65
C ALA A 12 -2.50 -4.91 8.23
N VAL A 13 -2.92 -3.74 8.72
CA VAL A 13 -4.17 -3.06 8.30
C VAL A 13 -3.82 -1.69 7.75
N ILE A 14 -4.33 -1.39 6.55
CA ILE A 14 -4.19 -0.08 5.92
C ILE A 14 -5.40 0.78 6.29
N LEU A 15 -5.16 1.86 7.03
CA LEU A 15 -6.13 2.91 7.30
C LEU A 15 -6.03 3.96 6.19
N ASP A 16 -7.08 4.08 5.39
CA ASP A 16 -7.05 4.85 4.17
C ASP A 16 -7.58 6.28 4.33
N LEU A 17 -6.80 7.26 3.86
CA LEU A 17 -7.21 8.66 3.73
C LEU A 17 -7.33 9.09 2.26
N GLU A 18 -7.03 8.20 1.32
CA GLU A 18 -6.90 8.50 -0.10
C GLU A 18 -8.13 8.01 -0.90
N ASP A 19 -7.99 7.14 -1.88
CA ASP A 19 -9.00 6.83 -2.89
C ASP A 19 -10.31 6.20 -2.37
N ALA A 20 -10.23 5.40 -1.30
CA ALA A 20 -11.45 4.83 -0.71
C ALA A 20 -12.31 5.88 0.03
N VAL A 21 -11.84 7.13 0.12
CA VAL A 21 -12.50 8.21 0.83
C VAL A 21 -12.93 9.32 -0.14
N ALA A 22 -14.23 9.52 -0.29
CA ALA A 22 -14.75 10.61 -1.10
C ALA A 22 -14.25 11.99 -0.61
N PRO A 23 -14.05 12.99 -1.51
CA PRO A 23 -13.58 14.31 -1.14
C PRO A 23 -14.34 14.96 0.04
N ALA A 24 -15.66 14.83 0.05
CA ALA A 24 -16.52 15.39 1.10
C ALA A 24 -16.36 14.67 2.47
N GLU A 25 -15.78 13.48 2.50
CA GLU A 25 -15.63 12.65 3.69
C GLU A 25 -14.19 12.63 4.25
N LYS A 26 -13.26 13.37 3.64
CA LYS A 26 -11.85 13.38 4.05
C LYS A 26 -11.68 13.76 5.54
N ASP A 27 -12.39 14.78 6.02
CA ASP A 27 -12.32 15.19 7.43
C ASP A 27 -12.86 14.11 8.36
N ALA A 28 -13.97 13.48 8.01
CA ALA A 28 -14.54 12.39 8.78
C ALA A 28 -13.59 11.19 8.85
N ALA A 29 -12.93 10.86 7.73
CA ALA A 29 -11.94 9.80 7.67
C ALA A 29 -10.73 10.07 8.58
N ARG A 30 -10.20 11.30 8.60
CA ARG A 30 -9.13 11.71 9.53
C ARG A 30 -9.51 11.50 10.99
N VAL A 31 -10.74 11.87 11.35
CA VAL A 31 -11.27 11.63 12.70
C VAL A 31 -11.35 10.14 13.01
N LEU A 32 -11.82 9.32 12.07
CA LEU A 32 -11.90 7.87 12.23
C LEU A 32 -10.52 7.23 12.39
N VAL A 33 -9.56 7.58 11.53
CA VAL A 33 -8.16 7.10 11.62
C VAL A 33 -7.55 7.46 12.97
N ARG A 34 -7.69 8.72 13.40
CA ARG A 34 -7.20 9.18 14.71
C ARG A 34 -7.81 8.39 15.86
N ASN A 35 -9.11 8.16 15.84
CA ASN A 35 -9.79 7.41 16.89
C ASN A 35 -9.39 5.93 16.85
N ALA A 36 -9.30 5.32 15.66
CA ALA A 36 -8.87 3.94 15.51
C ALA A 36 -7.49 3.70 16.13
N ILE A 37 -6.50 4.52 15.78
CA ILE A 37 -5.13 4.39 16.31
C ILE A 37 -5.10 4.57 17.84
N LYS A 38 -5.92 5.47 18.39
CA LYS A 38 -5.91 5.75 19.84
C LYS A 38 -6.68 4.73 20.68
N THR A 39 -7.70 4.09 20.11
CA THR A 39 -8.67 3.32 20.91
C THR A 39 -8.70 1.82 20.60
N LEU A 40 -8.31 1.45 19.37
CA LEU A 40 -8.26 0.04 18.97
C LEU A 40 -6.89 -0.52 19.34
N GLY A 41 -6.87 -1.50 20.21
CA GLY A 41 -5.64 -2.23 20.56
C GLY A 41 -5.30 -3.24 19.45
N PHE A 42 -4.63 -2.81 18.42
CA PHE A 42 -4.14 -3.68 17.33
C PHE A 42 -2.94 -4.51 17.86
N SER A 43 -3.21 -5.50 18.72
CA SER A 43 -2.14 -6.34 19.25
C SER A 43 -1.74 -7.40 18.23
N GLY A 44 -0.52 -7.28 17.69
CA GLY A 44 0.02 -8.24 16.71
C GLY A 44 -0.27 -7.90 15.25
N THR A 45 -0.96 -6.80 14.95
CA THR A 45 -1.24 -6.33 13.59
C THR A 45 -0.61 -4.94 13.39
N GLU A 46 0.19 -4.76 12.37
CA GLU A 46 0.79 -3.46 12.06
C GLU A 46 -0.23 -2.49 11.47
N ILE A 47 -0.09 -1.22 11.82
CA ILE A 47 -0.96 -0.15 11.29
C ILE A 47 -0.20 0.66 10.27
N ILE A 48 -0.74 0.70 9.06
CA ILE A 48 -0.27 1.52 7.96
C ILE A 48 -1.30 2.63 7.73
N VAL A 49 -0.87 3.89 7.63
CA VAL A 49 -1.75 4.99 7.22
C VAL A 49 -1.45 5.36 5.78
N ARG A 50 -2.42 5.17 4.88
CA ARG A 50 -2.30 5.61 3.48
C ARG A 50 -2.70 7.08 3.38
N LEU A 51 -1.77 7.90 2.87
CA LEU A 51 -1.88 9.35 2.78
C LEU A 51 -2.32 9.78 1.38
N ASN A 52 -2.96 10.93 1.28
CA ASN A 52 -3.17 11.58 -0.01
C ASN A 52 -1.82 11.99 -0.63
N PRO A 53 -1.73 12.12 -1.98
CA PRO A 53 -0.50 12.57 -2.65
C PRO A 53 -0.04 13.94 -2.17
N LEU A 54 1.29 14.17 -2.20
CA LEU A 54 1.92 15.39 -1.68
C LEU A 54 1.48 16.69 -2.40
N ASP A 55 1.01 16.57 -3.63
CA ASP A 55 0.58 17.69 -4.47
C ASP A 55 -0.92 18.01 -4.38
N THR A 56 -1.66 17.32 -3.48
CA THR A 56 -3.09 17.55 -3.27
C THR A 56 -3.34 18.57 -2.16
N GLU A 57 -4.51 19.20 -2.19
CA GLU A 57 -4.97 20.07 -1.10
C GLU A 57 -5.18 19.32 0.23
N TYR A 58 -5.36 18.01 0.20
CA TYR A 58 -5.68 17.17 1.36
C TYR A 58 -4.47 16.81 2.23
N ILE A 59 -3.27 16.78 1.65
CA ILE A 59 -2.07 16.26 2.34
C ILE A 59 -1.72 17.03 3.61
N ARG A 60 -1.93 18.34 3.61
CA ARG A 60 -1.63 19.18 4.78
C ARG A 60 -2.40 18.71 6.01
N ASP A 61 -3.71 18.54 5.87
CA ASP A 61 -4.59 18.15 6.96
C ASP A 61 -4.37 16.69 7.37
N ASP A 62 -3.99 15.82 6.41
CA ASP A 62 -3.55 14.45 6.70
C ASP A 62 -2.32 14.47 7.62
N LEU A 63 -1.30 15.24 7.26
CA LEU A 63 -0.07 15.35 8.06
C LEU A 63 -0.32 15.94 9.44
N GLU A 64 -1.14 16.99 9.54
CA GLU A 64 -1.54 17.58 10.82
C GLU A 64 -2.25 16.56 11.74
N THR A 65 -3.00 15.62 11.13
CA THR A 65 -3.69 14.55 11.87
C THR A 65 -2.75 13.41 12.22
N VAL A 66 -1.93 12.93 11.28
CA VAL A 66 -1.19 11.66 11.36
C VAL A 66 0.12 11.81 12.14
N ILE A 67 0.85 12.93 11.97
CA ILE A 67 2.13 13.16 12.66
C ILE A 67 2.03 13.01 14.19
N PRO A 68 1.02 13.61 14.88
CA PRO A 68 0.89 13.47 16.32
C PRO A 68 0.56 12.06 16.79
N LEU A 69 0.04 11.20 15.91
CA LEU A 69 -0.34 9.82 16.23
C LEU A 69 0.86 8.88 16.23
N LYS A 70 1.95 9.26 15.57
CA LYS A 70 3.19 8.47 15.45
C LYS A 70 2.93 7.02 14.99
N PRO A 71 2.26 6.82 13.85
CA PRO A 71 2.04 5.47 13.33
C PRO A 71 3.39 4.82 13.04
N SER A 72 3.48 3.49 13.18
CA SER A 72 4.70 2.75 12.83
C SER A 72 5.01 2.89 11.34
N LEU A 73 4.00 2.77 10.50
CA LEU A 73 4.15 2.79 9.05
C LEU A 73 3.23 3.82 8.39
N VAL A 74 3.75 4.47 7.35
CA VAL A 74 2.95 5.31 6.44
C VAL A 74 3.11 4.82 5.01
N MET A 75 2.05 5.01 4.22
CA MET A 75 2.01 4.68 2.80
C MET A 75 1.73 5.94 1.99
N PRO A 76 2.77 6.64 1.53
CA PRO A 76 2.61 7.69 0.53
C PRO A 76 2.16 7.09 -0.80
N THR A 77 1.24 7.76 -1.47
CA THR A 77 0.65 7.36 -2.75
C THR A 77 1.28 8.10 -3.92
N LYS A 78 1.15 7.57 -5.12
CA LYS A 78 1.65 8.17 -6.38
C LYS A 78 3.13 8.56 -6.33
N VAL A 79 3.92 7.71 -5.65
CA VAL A 79 5.36 7.93 -5.51
C VAL A 79 6.03 7.77 -6.87
N SER A 80 6.57 8.86 -7.40
CA SER A 80 7.16 8.93 -8.75
C SER A 80 8.68 8.79 -8.78
N ASP A 81 9.37 9.26 -7.74
CA ASP A 81 10.83 9.30 -7.69
C ASP A 81 11.42 9.30 -6.27
N ALA A 82 12.75 9.28 -6.18
CA ALA A 82 13.47 9.33 -4.91
C ALA A 82 13.26 10.65 -4.14
N GLY A 83 13.10 11.77 -4.84
CA GLY A 83 12.85 13.08 -4.24
C GLY A 83 11.52 13.13 -3.50
N TYR A 84 10.49 12.46 -4.04
CA TYR A 84 9.22 12.31 -3.37
C TYR A 84 9.37 11.63 -1.99
N ILE A 85 10.10 10.51 -1.92
CA ILE A 85 10.38 9.81 -0.65
C ILE A 85 11.19 10.69 0.29
N GLN A 86 12.15 11.44 -0.21
CA GLN A 86 12.94 12.35 0.63
C GLN A 86 12.07 13.46 1.26
N GLN A 87 11.08 13.99 0.52
CA GLN A 87 10.11 14.96 1.06
C GLN A 87 9.26 14.31 2.15
N VAL A 88 8.68 13.11 1.90
CA VAL A 88 7.93 12.37 2.92
C VAL A 88 8.78 12.13 4.16
N SER A 89 10.02 11.69 3.97
CA SER A 89 10.98 11.41 5.04
C SER A 89 11.32 12.62 5.89
N ALA A 90 11.43 13.79 5.28
CA ALA A 90 11.71 15.04 5.97
C ALA A 90 10.52 15.51 6.83
N ILE A 91 9.30 15.27 6.37
CA ILE A 91 8.07 15.64 7.08
C ILE A 91 7.73 14.61 8.17
N MET A 92 7.79 13.32 7.83
CA MET A 92 7.40 12.21 8.70
C MET A 92 8.59 11.66 9.50
N THR A 93 9.24 12.52 10.29
CA THR A 93 10.47 12.15 11.03
C THR A 93 10.25 11.11 12.13
N GLN A 94 9.03 10.93 12.59
CA GLN A 94 8.67 10.06 13.72
C GLN A 94 8.25 8.65 13.30
N VAL A 95 8.08 8.38 11.99
CA VAL A 95 7.64 7.05 11.52
C VAL A 95 8.82 6.09 11.44
N GLU A 96 8.56 4.82 11.73
CA GLU A 96 9.57 3.76 11.70
C GLU A 96 9.78 3.21 10.29
N GLY A 97 8.75 3.26 9.44
CA GLY A 97 8.83 2.78 8.08
C GLY A 97 7.90 3.48 7.10
N ILE A 98 8.31 3.40 5.83
CA ILE A 98 7.60 3.91 4.66
C ILE A 98 7.34 2.73 3.73
N ILE A 99 6.10 2.57 3.29
CA ILE A 99 5.72 1.65 2.21
C ILE A 99 5.40 2.51 1.00
N ALA A 100 6.26 2.51 -0.01
CA ALA A 100 6.08 3.33 -1.19
C ALA A 100 5.05 2.70 -2.15
N LEU A 101 3.90 3.34 -2.36
CA LEU A 101 2.89 2.91 -3.31
C LEU A 101 3.25 3.41 -4.71
N LEU A 102 3.59 2.46 -5.59
CA LEU A 102 3.97 2.68 -6.97
C LEU A 102 2.79 2.36 -7.89
N GLU A 103 2.22 3.38 -8.48
CA GLU A 103 0.96 3.29 -9.24
C GLU A 103 0.94 4.21 -10.46
N THR A 104 2.15 4.61 -10.90
CA THR A 104 2.38 5.35 -12.16
C THR A 104 3.52 4.70 -12.94
N ALA A 105 3.55 4.86 -14.25
CA ALA A 105 4.62 4.37 -15.10
C ALA A 105 5.99 4.92 -14.64
N GLU A 106 6.05 6.21 -14.31
CA GLU A 106 7.27 6.87 -13.79
C GLU A 106 7.74 6.23 -12.48
N GLY A 107 6.81 5.98 -11.53
CA GLY A 107 7.14 5.34 -10.25
C GLY A 107 7.67 3.91 -10.44
N ILE A 108 7.09 3.13 -11.36
CA ILE A 108 7.55 1.78 -11.70
C ILE A 108 8.96 1.80 -12.28
N GLU A 109 9.27 2.72 -13.20
CA GLU A 109 10.61 2.84 -13.78
C GLU A 109 11.65 3.29 -12.75
N ASN A 110 11.28 4.12 -11.80
CA ASN A 110 12.14 4.62 -10.73
C ASN A 110 12.16 3.73 -9.46
N ALA A 111 11.54 2.55 -9.48
CA ALA A 111 11.31 1.71 -8.30
C ALA A 111 12.56 1.45 -7.46
N TYR A 112 13.73 1.20 -8.07
CA TYR A 112 14.98 0.97 -7.35
C TYR A 112 15.47 2.23 -6.62
N GLN A 113 15.45 3.39 -7.29
CA GLN A 113 15.86 4.67 -6.70
C GLN A 113 14.93 5.08 -5.55
N ILE A 114 13.63 4.83 -5.70
CA ILE A 114 12.62 5.03 -4.66
C ILE A 114 12.93 4.15 -3.44
N ALA A 115 13.16 2.85 -3.65
CA ALA A 115 13.47 1.91 -2.57
C ALA A 115 14.74 2.27 -1.80
N LYS A 116 15.71 2.93 -2.44
CA LYS A 116 17.00 3.34 -1.84
C LYS A 116 16.99 4.78 -1.32
N ALA A 117 15.92 5.54 -1.49
CA ALA A 117 15.88 6.98 -1.19
C ALA A 117 15.99 7.31 0.30
N ASP A 118 15.50 6.42 1.18
CA ASP A 118 15.63 6.53 2.63
C ASP A 118 15.68 5.12 3.26
N LYS A 119 16.46 4.95 4.32
CA LYS A 119 16.59 3.68 5.07
C LYS A 119 15.28 3.20 5.72
N ARG A 120 14.31 4.09 5.86
CA ARG A 120 12.97 3.79 6.38
C ARG A 120 12.01 3.24 5.31
N VAL A 121 12.38 3.23 4.04
CA VAL A 121 11.61 2.49 3.03
C VAL A 121 11.73 1.00 3.36
N LYS A 122 10.63 0.41 3.80
CA LYS A 122 10.55 -1.00 4.20
C LYS A 122 10.02 -1.89 3.09
N ALA A 123 9.14 -1.34 2.27
CA ALA A 123 8.53 -2.08 1.16
C ALA A 123 8.19 -1.18 -0.02
N LEU A 124 8.11 -1.80 -1.19
CA LEU A 124 7.41 -1.28 -2.35
C LEU A 124 6.05 -1.96 -2.46
N PHE A 125 5.04 -1.23 -2.90
CA PHE A 125 3.68 -1.73 -3.06
C PHE A 125 3.18 -1.39 -4.46
N LEU A 126 2.58 -2.36 -5.15
CA LEU A 126 2.03 -2.16 -6.50
C LEU A 126 0.56 -1.72 -6.43
N GLY A 127 0.25 -0.53 -6.94
CA GLY A 127 -1.12 -0.04 -7.14
C GLY A 127 -1.56 -0.24 -8.60
N ALA A 128 -2.21 -1.36 -8.91
CA ALA A 128 -2.51 -1.72 -10.29
C ALA A 128 -3.64 -0.92 -10.92
N GLU A 129 -4.61 -0.46 -10.15
CA GLU A 129 -5.78 0.26 -10.69
C GLU A 129 -5.35 1.61 -11.26
N ASP A 130 -4.63 2.42 -10.48
CA ASP A 130 -4.11 3.71 -10.94
C ASP A 130 -3.03 3.53 -12.01
N LEU A 131 -2.17 2.50 -11.86
CA LEU A 131 -1.16 2.21 -12.88
C LEU A 131 -1.80 1.91 -14.24
N THR A 132 -2.84 1.09 -14.30
CA THR A 132 -3.50 0.79 -15.58
C THR A 132 -4.21 2.02 -16.17
N SER A 133 -4.73 2.90 -15.30
CA SER A 133 -5.27 4.20 -15.73
C SER A 133 -4.18 5.08 -16.35
N ASP A 134 -3.02 5.17 -15.70
CA ASP A 134 -1.86 5.95 -16.19
C ASP A 134 -1.32 5.38 -17.51
N LEU A 135 -1.26 4.06 -17.64
CA LEU A 135 -0.87 3.35 -18.86
C LEU A 135 -1.93 3.43 -19.97
N GLN A 136 -3.13 3.96 -19.71
CA GLN A 136 -4.28 3.93 -20.62
C GLN A 136 -4.63 2.51 -21.09
N ALA A 137 -4.44 1.52 -20.20
CA ALA A 137 -4.71 0.12 -20.44
C ALA A 137 -5.98 -0.33 -19.70
N ALA A 138 -6.64 -1.37 -20.22
CA ALA A 138 -7.75 -1.99 -19.51
C ALA A 138 -7.23 -2.92 -18.41
N ARG A 139 -7.73 -2.76 -17.19
CA ARG A 139 -7.44 -3.67 -16.09
C ARG A 139 -8.14 -5.01 -16.33
N THR A 140 -7.38 -6.11 -16.32
CA THR A 140 -7.92 -7.46 -16.54
C THR A 140 -7.67 -8.38 -15.33
N LYS A 141 -8.44 -9.47 -15.24
CA LYS A 141 -8.19 -10.49 -14.19
C LYS A 141 -6.89 -11.25 -14.42
N GLN A 142 -6.48 -11.42 -15.68
CA GLN A 142 -5.22 -12.11 -16.05
C GLN A 142 -3.99 -11.31 -15.64
N GLY A 143 -4.07 -9.99 -15.69
CA GLY A 143 -3.01 -9.09 -15.24
C GLY A 143 -1.83 -9.00 -16.22
N ASP A 144 -2.00 -9.35 -17.50
CA ASP A 144 -0.95 -9.24 -18.51
C ASP A 144 -0.46 -7.80 -18.67
N GLU A 145 -1.37 -6.82 -18.55
CA GLU A 145 -1.09 -5.38 -18.64
C GLU A 145 -0.17 -4.86 -17.53
N ILE A 146 -0.10 -5.56 -16.40
CA ILE A 146 0.77 -5.19 -15.27
C ILE A 146 1.96 -6.14 -15.07
N LEU A 147 2.15 -7.13 -15.96
CA LEU A 147 3.20 -8.15 -15.78
C LEU A 147 4.60 -7.53 -15.76
N TYR A 148 4.87 -6.56 -16.64
CA TYR A 148 6.13 -5.83 -16.63
C TYR A 148 6.35 -5.09 -15.29
N ALA A 149 5.34 -4.38 -14.81
CA ALA A 149 5.42 -3.65 -13.55
C ALA A 149 5.66 -4.59 -12.36
N ARG A 150 4.97 -5.75 -12.30
CA ARG A 150 5.21 -6.79 -11.29
C ARG A 150 6.68 -7.26 -11.30
N GLY A 151 7.22 -7.60 -12.46
CA GLY A 151 8.62 -8.02 -12.58
C GLY A 151 9.61 -6.92 -12.19
N ARG A 152 9.34 -5.69 -12.64
CA ARG A 152 10.20 -4.52 -12.40
C ARG A 152 10.29 -4.16 -10.91
N ILE A 153 9.15 -4.12 -10.21
CA ILE A 153 9.10 -3.77 -8.78
C ILE A 153 9.74 -4.86 -7.90
N VAL A 154 9.52 -6.15 -8.22
CA VAL A 154 10.18 -7.26 -7.52
C VAL A 154 11.70 -7.19 -7.64
N MET A 155 12.22 -6.98 -8.86
CA MET A 155 13.67 -6.82 -9.09
C MET A 155 14.23 -5.63 -8.31
N ALA A 156 13.54 -4.50 -8.31
CA ALA A 156 13.94 -3.30 -7.58
C ALA A 156 13.98 -3.54 -6.07
N ALA A 157 12.94 -4.15 -5.51
CA ALA A 157 12.84 -4.46 -4.08
C ALA A 157 13.94 -5.42 -3.63
N ARG A 158 14.19 -6.50 -4.39
CA ARG A 158 15.28 -7.45 -4.09
C ARG A 158 16.65 -6.79 -4.15
N ALA A 159 16.92 -5.97 -5.16
CA ALA A 159 18.17 -5.22 -5.27
C ALA A 159 18.36 -4.20 -4.14
N ALA A 160 17.27 -3.63 -3.63
CA ALA A 160 17.28 -2.69 -2.51
C ALA A 160 17.23 -3.38 -1.13
N GLN A 161 16.93 -4.68 -1.07
CA GLN A 161 16.75 -5.48 0.15
C GLN A 161 15.56 -4.98 1.01
N VAL A 162 14.43 -4.71 0.34
CA VAL A 162 13.16 -4.35 0.98
C VAL A 162 12.07 -5.34 0.57
N ASP A 163 10.97 -5.35 1.30
CA ASP A 163 9.80 -6.16 0.95
C ASP A 163 9.06 -5.62 -0.28
N VAL A 164 8.20 -6.46 -0.86
CA VAL A 164 7.39 -6.07 -2.00
C VAL A 164 6.01 -6.70 -1.93
N TYR A 165 4.97 -5.87 -2.00
CA TYR A 165 3.58 -6.28 -1.90
C TYR A 165 2.83 -6.09 -3.20
N ASP A 166 2.11 -7.14 -3.59
CA ASP A 166 1.30 -7.14 -4.81
C ASP A 166 -0.05 -6.45 -4.58
N THR A 167 -0.62 -5.99 -5.68
CA THR A 167 -1.94 -5.35 -5.77
C THR A 167 -3.06 -6.28 -5.28
N PRO A 168 -4.20 -5.75 -4.80
CA PRO A 168 -5.36 -6.58 -4.48
C PRO A 168 -5.92 -7.29 -5.71
N PHE A 169 -6.56 -8.44 -5.48
CA PHE A 169 -7.45 -9.06 -6.45
C PHE A 169 -8.86 -8.46 -6.26
N THR A 170 -9.44 -7.89 -7.32
CA THR A 170 -10.61 -7.03 -7.22
C THR A 170 -11.95 -7.77 -7.24
N ASP A 171 -12.01 -8.98 -7.80
CA ASP A 171 -13.25 -9.77 -7.80
C ASP A 171 -13.41 -10.54 -6.49
N VAL A 172 -14.18 -9.98 -5.57
CA VAL A 172 -14.38 -10.55 -4.22
C VAL A 172 -15.19 -11.85 -4.19
N ASN A 173 -15.72 -12.28 -5.33
CA ASN A 173 -16.53 -13.50 -5.44
C ASN A 173 -15.84 -14.63 -6.21
N ASP A 174 -14.60 -14.40 -6.69
CA ASP A 174 -13.81 -15.37 -7.45
C ASP A 174 -12.63 -15.89 -6.59
N ASP A 175 -12.93 -16.82 -5.70
CA ASP A 175 -11.96 -17.39 -4.77
C ASP A 175 -10.84 -18.17 -5.51
N ASP A 176 -11.19 -18.88 -6.60
CA ASP A 176 -10.22 -19.61 -7.43
C ASP A 176 -9.27 -18.65 -8.19
N GLY A 177 -9.83 -17.54 -8.68
CA GLY A 177 -9.04 -16.49 -9.33
C GLY A 177 -8.08 -15.81 -8.36
N LEU A 178 -8.54 -15.51 -7.14
CA LEU A 178 -7.70 -14.98 -6.08
C LEU A 178 -6.51 -15.89 -5.77
N LEU A 179 -6.77 -17.21 -5.60
CA LEU A 179 -5.73 -18.16 -5.25
C LEU A 179 -4.65 -18.24 -6.34
N LYS A 180 -5.08 -18.33 -7.60
CA LYS A 180 -4.16 -18.34 -8.76
C LYS A 180 -3.33 -17.08 -8.88
N ASP A 181 -3.94 -15.91 -8.67
CA ASP A 181 -3.24 -14.61 -8.72
C ASP A 181 -2.25 -14.47 -7.56
N ALA A 182 -2.60 -14.95 -6.37
CA ALA A 182 -1.71 -14.96 -5.21
C ALA A 182 -0.51 -15.90 -5.40
N GLU A 183 -0.76 -17.13 -5.89
CA GLU A 183 0.30 -18.09 -6.23
C GLU A 183 1.24 -17.54 -7.32
N PHE A 184 0.67 -16.90 -8.34
CA PHE A 184 1.43 -16.26 -9.40
C PHE A 184 2.32 -15.14 -8.86
N ALA A 185 1.78 -14.26 -8.02
CA ALA A 185 2.54 -13.17 -7.38
C ALA A 185 3.67 -13.72 -6.51
N LYS A 186 3.40 -14.74 -5.67
CA LYS A 186 4.44 -15.42 -4.89
C LYS A 186 5.52 -16.02 -5.80
N GLY A 187 5.11 -16.66 -6.89
CA GLY A 187 6.02 -17.22 -7.91
C GLY A 187 6.92 -16.19 -8.57
N LEU A 188 6.48 -14.95 -8.74
CA LEU A 188 7.29 -13.82 -9.21
C LEU A 188 8.27 -13.30 -8.14
N GLY A 189 8.05 -13.60 -6.87
CA GLY A 189 8.91 -13.16 -5.77
C GLY A 189 8.35 -12.05 -4.89
N PHE A 190 7.05 -11.76 -4.96
CA PHE A 190 6.39 -10.91 -3.97
C PHE A 190 6.48 -11.52 -2.57
N THR A 191 6.54 -10.67 -1.53
CA THR A 191 6.59 -11.10 -0.14
C THR A 191 5.23 -11.06 0.55
N GLY A 192 4.23 -10.51 -0.11
CA GLY A 192 2.86 -10.42 0.37
C GLY A 192 1.93 -9.84 -0.69
N LYS A 193 0.65 -9.80 -0.36
CA LYS A 193 -0.42 -9.32 -1.23
C LYS A 193 -1.48 -8.57 -0.44
N ALA A 194 -2.00 -7.48 -1.01
CA ALA A 194 -3.09 -6.75 -0.40
C ALA A 194 -4.44 -7.47 -0.53
N ALA A 195 -5.30 -7.27 0.44
CA ALA A 195 -6.68 -7.69 0.43
C ALA A 195 -7.61 -6.48 0.55
N ILE A 196 -8.63 -6.38 -0.31
CA ILE A 196 -9.73 -5.40 -0.20
C ILE A 196 -10.96 -5.99 0.51
N SER A 197 -10.93 -7.28 0.81
CA SER A 197 -12.00 -7.98 1.54
C SER A 197 -11.41 -8.87 2.62
N PRO A 198 -11.97 -8.89 3.83
CA PRO A 198 -11.58 -9.83 4.88
C PRO A 198 -11.65 -11.30 4.45
N ARG A 199 -12.53 -11.65 3.52
CA ARG A 199 -12.67 -13.00 2.97
C ARG A 199 -11.39 -13.50 2.28
N HIS A 200 -10.59 -12.60 1.73
CA HIS A 200 -9.37 -12.92 0.99
C HIS A 200 -8.18 -13.25 1.91
N VAL A 201 -8.20 -12.78 3.16
CA VAL A 201 -7.02 -12.84 4.06
C VAL A 201 -6.57 -14.27 4.30
N ALA A 202 -7.50 -15.18 4.59
CA ALA A 202 -7.13 -16.57 4.86
C ALA A 202 -6.45 -17.26 3.66
N ALA A 203 -6.98 -17.06 2.45
CA ALA A 203 -6.41 -17.62 1.23
C ALA A 203 -5.03 -17.01 0.90
N ILE A 204 -4.87 -15.70 1.11
CA ILE A 204 -3.57 -15.02 0.91
C ILE A 204 -2.55 -15.53 1.93
N ASN A 205 -2.93 -15.66 3.20
CA ASN A 205 -2.04 -16.22 4.24
C ASN A 205 -1.61 -17.64 3.92
N GLU A 206 -2.51 -18.51 3.44
CA GLU A 206 -2.16 -19.87 3.02
C GLU A 206 -1.09 -19.89 1.93
N VAL A 207 -1.20 -18.99 0.95
CA VAL A 207 -0.23 -18.89 -0.13
C VAL A 207 1.11 -18.33 0.36
N PHE A 208 1.12 -17.26 1.17
CA PHE A 208 2.36 -16.55 1.54
C PHE A 208 3.05 -17.06 2.82
N SER A 209 2.45 -18.06 3.50
CA SER A 209 3.07 -18.74 4.66
C SER A 209 4.30 -19.57 4.30
#